data_1cc4f646ad03fbd241f19de56cc8f6a0
#
_entry.id   1cc4f646ad03fbd241f19de56cc8f6a0
#
_cell.length_a   1.000
_cell.length_b   1.000
_cell.length_c   1.000
_cell.angle_alpha   90.00
_cell.angle_beta   90.00
_cell.angle_gamma   90.00
#
_symmetry.space_group_name_H-M   'P 1'
#
loop_
_entity.id
_entity.type
_entity.pdbx_description
1 polymer ?
#
loop_
_entity_poly.entity_id
_entity_poly.type
_entity_poly.pdbx_seq_one_letter_code
_entity_poly.pdbx_strand_id
1 'polypeptide(L)'
;MALPELIEFNGVECVHCHEMDPLVKRVEQGTGKKVAQFEVWHSAENDRLRESLDQGKCGGIPFFYNSKTGKWLCGSATYEELKAWAEGR
;
A
#
# COMPACT_ATOMS: atom_id res chain seq x y z
N MET A 1 -2.55 -0.15 19.17
CA MET A 1 -1.67 -1.04 18.41
C MET A 1 -0.95 -0.28 17.33
N ALA A 2 0.34 -0.54 17.17
CA ALA A 2 1.11 0.12 16.12
C ALA A 2 0.77 -0.47 14.76
N LEU A 3 0.66 0.39 13.74
CA LEU A 3 0.49 -0.06 12.37
C LEU A 3 1.81 -0.58 11.82
N PRO A 4 1.77 -1.51 10.86
CA PRO A 4 2.99 -1.83 10.09
C PRO A 4 3.53 -0.57 9.44
N GLU A 5 4.84 -0.52 9.23
CA GLU A 5 5.46 0.65 8.59
C GLU A 5 4.93 0.86 7.18
N LEU A 6 4.92 -0.21 6.39
CA LEU A 6 4.48 -0.16 5.00
C LEU A 6 3.24 -1.00 4.81
N ILE A 7 2.20 -0.39 4.24
CA ILE A 7 0.90 -1.06 4.04
C ILE A 7 0.46 -0.86 2.60
N GLU A 8 0.02 -1.96 1.97
CA GLU A 8 -0.72 -1.90 0.71
C GLU A 8 -2.15 -2.35 0.98
N PHE A 9 -3.11 -1.47 0.70
CA PHE A 9 -4.53 -1.85 0.71
C PHE A 9 -4.89 -2.34 -0.68
N ASN A 10 -5.40 -3.57 -0.76
CA ASN A 10 -5.69 -4.23 -2.04
C ASN A 10 -7.04 -4.93 -2.02
N GLY A 11 -7.38 -5.57 -3.14
CA GLY A 11 -8.58 -6.38 -3.27
C GLY A 11 -8.25 -7.66 -4.01
N VAL A 12 -8.90 -8.76 -3.62
CA VAL A 12 -8.64 -10.07 -4.22
C VAL A 12 -8.85 -10.02 -5.74
N GLU A 13 -9.89 -9.31 -6.19
CA GLU A 13 -10.23 -9.20 -7.61
C GLU A 13 -9.66 -7.96 -8.29
N CYS A 14 -8.83 -7.20 -7.59
CA CYS A 14 -8.29 -5.95 -8.11
C CYS A 14 -7.13 -6.22 -9.07
N VAL A 15 -7.37 -6.00 -10.37
CA VAL A 15 -6.38 -6.27 -11.43
C VAL A 15 -5.13 -5.40 -11.22
N HIS A 16 -5.31 -4.10 -10.97
CA HIS A 16 -4.17 -3.19 -10.80
C HIS A 16 -3.35 -3.54 -9.56
N CYS A 17 -4.03 -4.03 -8.51
CA CYS A 17 -3.32 -4.49 -7.31
C CYS A 17 -2.43 -5.67 -7.64
N HIS A 18 -2.93 -6.63 -8.41
CA HIS A 18 -2.15 -7.82 -8.79
C HIS A 18 -0.99 -7.45 -9.72
N GLU A 19 -1.18 -6.46 -10.58
CA GLU A 19 -0.10 -5.97 -11.42
C GLU A 19 1.06 -5.39 -10.60
N MET A 20 0.77 -4.91 -9.39
CA MET A 20 1.80 -4.37 -8.50
C MET A 20 2.56 -5.44 -7.72
N ASP A 21 2.03 -6.67 -7.63
CA ASP A 21 2.64 -7.71 -6.80
C ASP A 21 4.13 -7.95 -7.09
N PRO A 22 4.57 -8.08 -8.37
CA PRO A 22 6.01 -8.26 -8.63
C PRO A 22 6.85 -7.06 -8.21
N LEU A 23 6.31 -5.85 -8.34
CA LEU A 23 7.02 -4.64 -7.96
C LEU A 23 7.14 -4.53 -6.45
N VAL A 24 6.08 -4.90 -5.72
CA VAL A 24 6.11 -4.93 -4.26
C VAL A 24 7.19 -5.89 -3.78
N LYS A 25 7.27 -7.09 -4.38
CA LYS A 25 8.31 -8.06 -4.01
C LYS A 25 9.71 -7.52 -4.28
N ARG A 26 9.90 -6.83 -5.41
CA ARG A 26 11.20 -6.22 -5.71
C ARG A 26 11.58 -5.17 -4.68
N VAL A 27 10.62 -4.35 -4.25
CA VAL A 27 10.85 -3.33 -3.22
C VAL A 27 11.21 -3.99 -1.90
N GLU A 28 10.50 -5.04 -1.52
CA GLU A 28 10.82 -5.78 -0.29
C GLU A 28 12.24 -6.32 -0.32
N GLN A 29 12.65 -6.91 -1.45
CA GLN A 29 13.99 -7.47 -1.61
C GLN A 29 15.05 -6.38 -1.60
N GLY A 30 14.78 -5.25 -2.25
CA GLY A 30 15.75 -4.16 -2.37
C GLY A 30 15.90 -3.31 -1.13
N THR A 31 14.87 -3.23 -0.28
CA THR A 31 14.90 -2.40 0.93
C THR A 31 15.05 -3.22 2.20
N GLY A 32 14.81 -4.52 2.15
CA GLY A 32 14.76 -5.36 3.35
C GLY A 32 13.53 -5.13 4.21
N LYS A 33 12.57 -4.34 3.74
CA LYS A 33 11.34 -4.02 4.46
C LYS A 33 10.18 -4.84 3.94
N LYS A 34 9.26 -5.20 4.82
CA LYS A 34 8.06 -5.95 4.48
C LYS A 34 6.91 -5.00 4.21
N VAL A 35 6.13 -5.29 3.17
CA VAL A 35 4.90 -4.57 2.88
C VAL A 35 3.72 -5.42 3.32
N ALA A 36 3.00 -4.97 4.35
CA ALA A 36 1.81 -5.68 4.82
C ALA A 36 0.67 -5.43 3.84
N GLN A 37 -0.06 -6.48 3.48
CA GLN A 37 -1.20 -6.37 2.58
C GLN A 37 -2.50 -6.51 3.35
N PHE A 38 -3.38 -5.51 3.20
CA PHE A 38 -4.69 -5.48 3.86
C PHE A 38 -5.76 -5.49 2.77
N GLU A 39 -6.45 -6.60 2.65
CA GLU A 39 -7.51 -6.76 1.65
C GLU A 39 -8.76 -6.01 2.13
N VAL A 40 -9.36 -5.18 1.27
CA VAL A 40 -10.44 -4.29 1.67
C VAL A 40 -11.79 -4.60 1.04
N TRP A 41 -11.82 -5.34 -0.09
CA TRP A 41 -13.09 -5.61 -0.76
C TRP A 41 -13.93 -6.63 -0.02
N HIS A 42 -13.29 -7.50 0.76
CA HIS A 42 -13.97 -8.55 1.54
C HIS A 42 -13.82 -8.35 3.05
N SER A 43 -13.26 -7.21 3.48
CA SER A 43 -13.08 -6.89 4.89
C SER A 43 -13.48 -5.45 5.16
N ALA A 44 -14.64 -5.26 5.76
CA ALA A 44 -15.12 -3.92 6.13
C ALA A 44 -14.19 -3.26 7.14
N GLU A 45 -13.60 -4.05 8.04
CA GLU A 45 -12.65 -3.53 9.02
C GLU A 45 -11.42 -2.93 8.36
N ASN A 46 -10.83 -3.65 7.40
CA ASN A 46 -9.66 -3.16 6.67
C ASN A 46 -10.01 -1.94 5.82
N ASP A 47 -11.21 -1.92 5.24
CA ASP A 47 -11.63 -0.79 4.42
C ASP A 47 -11.84 0.46 5.28
N ARG A 48 -12.35 0.30 6.50
CA ARG A 48 -12.46 1.43 7.43
C ARG A 48 -11.10 1.99 7.79
N LEU A 49 -10.11 1.12 8.00
CA LEU A 49 -8.73 1.58 8.24
C LEU A 49 -8.21 2.33 7.03
N ARG A 50 -8.41 1.79 5.82
CA ARG A 50 -8.00 2.47 4.58
C ARG A 50 -8.60 3.87 4.51
N GLU A 51 -9.91 3.98 4.74
CA GLU A 51 -10.57 5.28 4.69
C GLU A 51 -9.98 6.28 5.68
N SER A 52 -9.66 5.82 6.89
CA SER A 52 -9.12 6.70 7.93
C SER A 52 -7.73 7.24 7.56
N LEU A 53 -6.93 6.46 6.84
CA LEU A 53 -5.60 6.86 6.41
C LEU A 53 -5.64 7.62 5.09
N ASP A 54 -6.58 7.25 4.21
CA ASP A 54 -6.74 7.86 2.88
C ASP A 54 -7.27 9.29 3.00
N GLN A 55 -8.26 9.51 3.83
CA GLN A 55 -8.87 10.83 4.05
C GLN A 55 -9.33 11.47 2.74
N GLY A 56 -9.84 10.66 1.81
CA GLY A 56 -10.33 11.12 0.52
C GLY A 56 -9.28 11.42 -0.53
N LYS A 57 -8.00 11.18 -0.24
CA LYS A 57 -6.92 11.49 -1.17
C LYS A 57 -6.88 10.54 -2.38
N CYS A 58 -7.13 9.26 -2.16
CA CYS A 58 -7.11 8.25 -3.21
C CYS A 58 -8.51 7.77 -3.58
N GLY A 59 -9.29 7.40 -2.58
CA GLY A 59 -10.67 6.93 -2.78
C GLY A 59 -10.78 5.53 -3.34
N GLY A 60 -9.67 4.77 -3.43
CA GLY A 60 -9.69 3.43 -4.01
C GLY A 60 -8.44 2.66 -3.72
N ILE A 61 -8.21 1.62 -4.51
CA ILE A 61 -7.05 0.70 -4.38
C ILE A 61 -6.39 0.50 -5.74
N PRO A 62 -5.10 0.10 -5.81
CA PRO A 62 -4.23 -0.06 -4.65
C PRO A 62 -3.90 1.27 -3.99
N PHE A 63 -3.81 1.27 -2.67
CA PHE A 63 -3.41 2.45 -1.90
C PHE A 63 -2.25 2.03 -1.00
N PHE A 64 -1.12 2.72 -1.14
CA PHE A 64 0.11 2.43 -0.39
C PHE A 64 0.30 3.52 0.64
N TYR A 65 0.49 3.12 1.90
CA TYR A 65 0.65 4.07 3.00
C TYR A 65 1.87 3.73 3.84
N ASN A 66 2.74 4.72 4.07
CA ASN A 66 3.88 4.59 4.96
C ASN A 66 3.51 5.24 6.29
N SER A 67 3.26 4.41 7.31
CA SER A 67 2.77 4.90 8.60
C SER A 67 3.84 5.65 9.39
N LYS A 68 5.11 5.47 9.05
CA LYS A 68 6.21 6.16 9.70
C LYS A 68 6.38 7.59 9.22
N THR A 69 6.13 7.83 7.93
CA THR A 69 6.34 9.15 7.31
C THR A 69 5.06 9.86 6.94
N GLY A 70 3.94 9.13 6.84
CA GLY A 70 2.68 9.65 6.33
C GLY A 70 2.62 9.75 4.81
N LYS A 71 3.64 9.31 4.10
CA LYS A 71 3.66 9.36 2.64
C LYS A 71 2.81 8.24 2.05
N TRP A 72 2.23 8.50 0.88
CA TRP A 72 1.29 7.58 0.27
C TRP A 72 1.40 7.61 -1.25
N LEU A 73 0.93 6.52 -1.88
CA LEU A 73 0.78 6.42 -3.33
C LEU A 73 -0.62 5.89 -3.63
N CYS A 74 -1.22 6.39 -4.69
CA CYS A 74 -2.55 5.99 -5.11
C CYS A 74 -2.49 5.36 -6.49
N GLY A 75 -3.01 4.14 -6.63
CA GLY A 75 -3.07 3.45 -7.91
C GLY A 75 -1.75 2.80 -8.28
N SER A 76 -1.59 2.50 -9.57
CA SER A 76 -0.38 1.88 -10.08
C SER A 76 0.80 2.85 -9.98
N ALA A 77 1.97 2.30 -9.66
CA ALA A 77 3.20 3.09 -9.49
C ALA A 77 4.36 2.36 -10.13
N THR A 78 5.40 3.11 -10.47
CA THR A 78 6.64 2.51 -10.98
C THR A 78 7.44 1.93 -9.82
N TYR A 79 8.42 1.09 -10.14
CA TYR A 79 9.32 0.54 -9.13
C TYR A 79 10.04 1.67 -8.37
N GLU A 80 10.51 2.69 -9.09
CA GLU A 80 11.23 3.82 -8.49
C GLU A 80 10.33 4.60 -7.51
N GLU A 81 9.08 4.84 -7.90
CA GLU A 81 8.13 5.53 -7.04
C GLU A 81 7.83 4.70 -5.79
N LEU A 82 7.63 3.39 -5.97
CA LEU A 82 7.30 2.51 -4.86
C LEU A 82 8.48 2.39 -3.91
N LYS A 83 9.70 2.28 -4.45
CA LYS A 83 10.92 2.22 -3.63
C LYS A 83 11.12 3.50 -2.83
N ALA A 84 10.94 4.66 -3.46
CA ALA A 84 11.05 5.94 -2.77
C ALA A 84 10.02 6.06 -1.64
N TRP A 85 8.79 5.64 -1.90
CA TRP A 85 7.75 5.61 -0.88
C TRP A 85 8.15 4.71 0.30
N ALA A 86 8.67 3.53 0.01
CA ALA A 86 9.06 2.57 1.04
C ALA A 86 10.23 3.10 1.88
N GLU A 87 11.13 3.83 1.26
CA GLU A 87 12.29 4.40 1.94
C GLU A 87 12.00 5.74 2.62
N GLY A 88 10.78 6.25 2.48
CA GLY A 88 10.38 7.52 3.10
C GLY A 88 10.90 8.75 2.39
N ARG A 89 11.18 8.63 1.11
CA ARG A 89 11.71 9.74 0.30
C ARG A 89 10.64 10.47 -0.47
#